data_137079864c24889b197ef8c49c3238e5
#
_entry.id   137079864c24889b197ef8c49c3238e5
#
_cell.length_a   1.000
_cell.length_b   1.000
_cell.length_c   1.000
_cell.angle_alpha   90.00
_cell.angle_beta   90.00
_cell.angle_gamma   90.00
#
_symmetry.space_group_name_H-M   'P 1'
#
loop_
_entity.id
_entity.type
_entity.pdbx_description
1 polymer ?
#
loop_
_entity_poly.entity_id
_entity_poly.type
_entity_poly.pdbx_seq_one_letter_code
_entity_poly.pdbx_strand_id
1 'polypeptide(L)'
;QTTASTIRSGFKETNEAYKDAKELYRTLNLPDPNNIGDRYPHQVSGGQLQRVMTAMAMSPRPDLIIFDEPTTALDVTTQVEVLSSMRAIVEEFNTAAIYITHDLAVVAQMADFIKVLRYGDEVEEAPTKEMLKNPKEPYTKSLWSVRSLEKEIISPQAPILEIKDLDAAYGSTKVLHKINISVPRGSTVAVVGESGSGKSTAARVITGLLPQLNGEVEFDGVGLPPKLE
;
A
#
# COMPACT_ATOMS: atom_id res chain seq x y z
N GLN A 1 -21.82 -5.66 10.31
CA GLN A 1 -23.24 -5.89 9.93
C GLN A 1 -23.67 -5.08 8.71
N THR A 2 -22.88 -4.11 8.21
CA THR A 2 -23.32 -3.16 7.19
C THR A 2 -23.18 -3.67 5.75
N THR A 3 -22.16 -4.49 5.43
CA THR A 3 -21.78 -4.81 4.06
C THR A 3 -22.74 -5.79 3.36
N ALA A 4 -23.11 -6.87 4.02
CA ALA A 4 -24.01 -7.88 3.44
C ALA A 4 -25.50 -7.47 3.55
N SER A 5 -25.87 -6.67 4.56
CA SER A 5 -27.24 -6.23 4.76
C SER A 5 -27.65 -5.09 3.82
N THR A 6 -26.73 -4.19 3.45
CA THR A 6 -27.01 -3.08 2.53
C THR A 6 -27.24 -3.59 1.10
N ILE A 7 -26.47 -4.60 0.68
CA ILE A 7 -26.71 -5.29 -0.61
C ILE A 7 -28.06 -6.04 -0.57
N ARG A 8 -28.49 -6.55 0.58
CA ARG A 8 -29.77 -7.27 0.73
C ARG A 8 -31.02 -6.37 0.64
N SER A 9 -30.93 -5.12 1.06
CA SER A 9 -32.10 -4.24 1.15
C SER A 9 -32.48 -3.53 -0.16
N GLY A 10 -31.60 -3.49 -1.15
CA GLY A 10 -31.82 -2.79 -2.41
C GLY A 10 -32.33 -3.64 -3.58
N PHE A 11 -32.26 -4.99 -3.47
CA PHE A 11 -32.59 -5.88 -4.59
C PHE A 11 -33.76 -6.80 -4.24
N LYS A 12 -34.75 -6.84 -5.13
CA LYS A 12 -35.95 -7.68 -4.99
C LYS A 12 -35.72 -9.19 -5.10
N GLU A 13 -34.56 -9.61 -5.64
CA GLU A 13 -34.21 -11.03 -5.78
C GLU A 13 -32.81 -11.30 -5.23
N THR A 14 -32.78 -11.98 -4.10
CA THR A 14 -31.56 -12.33 -3.35
C THR A 14 -30.52 -13.05 -4.23
N ASN A 15 -30.96 -13.92 -5.16
CA ASN A 15 -30.05 -14.71 -6.01
C ASN A 15 -29.38 -13.88 -7.12
N GLU A 16 -30.04 -12.86 -7.67
CA GLU A 16 -29.45 -11.98 -8.70
C GLU A 16 -28.41 -11.05 -8.08
N ALA A 17 -28.73 -10.47 -6.91
CA ALA A 17 -27.79 -9.64 -6.17
C ALA A 17 -26.50 -10.39 -5.78
N TYR A 18 -26.62 -11.66 -5.39
CA TYR A 18 -25.45 -12.50 -5.11
C TYR A 18 -24.61 -12.80 -6.36
N LYS A 19 -25.25 -13.03 -7.51
CA LYS A 19 -24.54 -13.24 -8.78
C LYS A 19 -23.78 -11.99 -9.21
N ASP A 20 -24.44 -10.83 -9.15
CA ASP A 20 -23.85 -9.54 -9.48
C ASP A 20 -22.66 -9.20 -8.57
N ALA A 21 -22.80 -9.39 -7.26
CA ALA A 21 -21.70 -9.20 -6.32
C ALA A 21 -20.50 -10.11 -6.61
N LYS A 22 -20.73 -11.38 -6.94
CA LYS A 22 -19.66 -12.32 -7.29
C LYS A 22 -18.96 -11.95 -8.60
N GLU A 23 -19.69 -11.40 -9.58
CA GLU A 23 -19.13 -10.86 -10.80
C GLU A 23 -18.21 -9.69 -10.52
N LEU A 24 -18.66 -8.70 -9.75
CA LEU A 24 -17.83 -7.58 -9.30
C LEU A 24 -16.58 -8.04 -8.53
N TYR A 25 -16.70 -9.05 -7.67
CA TYR A 25 -15.54 -9.61 -6.97
C TYR A 25 -14.54 -10.27 -7.90
N ARG A 26 -14.98 -10.91 -9.00
CA ARG A 26 -14.10 -11.48 -10.03
C ARG A 26 -13.38 -10.40 -10.80
N THR A 27 -14.11 -9.37 -11.27
CA THR A 27 -13.53 -8.22 -11.99
C THR A 27 -12.48 -7.50 -11.14
N LEU A 28 -12.72 -7.39 -9.83
CA LEU A 28 -11.79 -6.80 -8.88
C LEU A 28 -10.67 -7.76 -8.41
N ASN A 29 -10.52 -8.93 -9.02
CA ASN A 29 -9.50 -9.94 -8.69
C ASN A 29 -9.45 -10.27 -7.19
N LEU A 30 -10.61 -10.36 -6.54
CA LEU A 30 -10.69 -10.80 -5.14
C LEU A 30 -10.42 -12.31 -5.05
N PRO A 31 -9.63 -12.77 -4.09
CA PRO A 31 -9.44 -14.20 -3.85
C PRO A 31 -10.76 -14.80 -3.35
N ASP A 32 -11.08 -16.00 -3.83
CA ASP A 32 -12.31 -16.73 -3.47
C ASP A 32 -13.59 -15.88 -3.66
N PRO A 33 -13.87 -15.39 -4.88
CA PRO A 33 -14.96 -14.45 -5.14
C PRO A 33 -16.35 -15.02 -4.86
N ASN A 34 -16.45 -16.33 -4.66
CA ASN A 34 -17.70 -16.98 -4.32
C ASN A 34 -18.07 -16.87 -2.85
N ASN A 35 -17.09 -16.77 -1.95
CA ASN A 35 -17.29 -16.83 -0.50
C ASN A 35 -16.75 -15.61 0.26
N ILE A 36 -15.98 -14.73 -0.39
CA ILE A 36 -15.38 -13.56 0.28
C ILE A 36 -16.45 -12.62 0.87
N GLY A 37 -17.62 -12.55 0.24
CA GLY A 37 -18.74 -11.73 0.72
C GLY A 37 -19.34 -12.19 2.05
N ASP A 38 -19.06 -13.41 2.48
CA ASP A 38 -19.53 -13.99 3.76
C ASP A 38 -18.53 -13.75 4.91
N ARG A 39 -17.32 -13.19 4.60
CA ARG A 39 -16.29 -12.90 5.59
C ARG A 39 -16.55 -11.59 6.32
N TYR A 40 -16.12 -11.52 7.56
CA TYR A 40 -16.11 -10.28 8.33
C TYR A 40 -14.90 -9.39 7.93
N PRO A 41 -15.00 -8.06 8.10
CA PRO A 41 -13.90 -7.14 7.76
C PRO A 41 -12.53 -7.49 8.39
N HIS A 42 -12.52 -8.04 9.60
CA HIS A 42 -11.29 -8.46 10.28
C HIS A 42 -10.67 -9.77 9.74
N GLN A 43 -11.38 -10.48 8.86
CA GLN A 43 -10.94 -11.73 8.23
C GLN A 43 -10.35 -11.53 6.83
N VAL A 44 -10.31 -10.28 6.36
CA VAL A 44 -9.79 -9.91 5.04
C VAL A 44 -8.64 -8.92 5.18
N SER A 45 -7.71 -8.90 4.21
CA SER A 45 -6.63 -7.92 4.19
C SER A 45 -7.13 -6.52 3.85
N GLY A 46 -6.33 -5.47 4.13
CA GLY A 46 -6.66 -4.10 3.77
C GLY A 46 -6.95 -3.91 2.27
N GLY A 47 -6.13 -4.51 1.40
CA GLY A 47 -6.35 -4.44 -0.05
C GLY A 47 -7.59 -5.23 -0.52
N GLN A 48 -7.93 -6.33 0.13
CA GLN A 48 -9.19 -7.04 -0.11
C GLN A 48 -10.38 -6.18 0.31
N LEU A 49 -10.30 -5.53 1.47
CA LEU A 49 -11.35 -4.65 1.97
C LEU A 49 -11.60 -3.47 1.03
N GLN A 50 -10.53 -2.83 0.54
CA GLN A 50 -10.64 -1.72 -0.44
C GLN A 50 -11.33 -2.18 -1.74
N ARG A 51 -10.98 -3.35 -2.26
CA ARG A 51 -11.63 -3.92 -3.45
C ARG A 51 -13.10 -4.27 -3.19
N VAL A 52 -13.44 -4.78 -2.01
CA VAL A 52 -14.85 -5.02 -1.61
C VAL A 52 -15.63 -3.71 -1.51
N MET A 53 -15.04 -2.64 -0.95
CA MET A 53 -15.66 -1.31 -0.91
C MET A 53 -15.89 -0.76 -2.33
N THR A 54 -14.95 -0.97 -3.25
CA THR A 54 -15.12 -0.62 -4.67
C THR A 54 -16.28 -1.41 -5.30
N ALA A 55 -16.39 -2.72 -5.03
CA ALA A 55 -17.53 -3.52 -5.50
C ALA A 55 -18.86 -2.98 -4.98
N MET A 56 -18.91 -2.56 -3.71
CA MET A 56 -20.10 -1.93 -3.13
C MET A 56 -20.48 -0.64 -3.85
N ALA A 57 -19.51 0.22 -4.13
CA ALA A 57 -19.73 1.48 -4.84
C ALA A 57 -20.17 1.26 -6.29
N MET A 58 -19.65 0.21 -6.94
CA MET A 58 -19.99 -0.16 -8.33
C MET A 58 -21.28 -0.96 -8.48
N SER A 59 -21.85 -1.52 -7.39
CA SER A 59 -23.07 -2.32 -7.41
C SER A 59 -24.28 -1.59 -8.06
N PRO A 60 -24.53 -0.30 -7.82
CA PRO A 60 -25.61 0.43 -8.48
C PRO A 60 -25.30 0.82 -9.94
N ARG A 61 -24.14 0.43 -10.50
CA ARG A 61 -23.68 0.81 -11.84
C ARG A 61 -23.69 2.34 -12.03
N PRO A 62 -22.93 3.09 -11.23
CA PRO A 62 -22.93 4.55 -11.29
C PRO A 62 -22.27 5.08 -12.57
N ASP A 63 -22.74 6.24 -13.04
CA ASP A 63 -22.08 6.97 -14.13
C ASP A 63 -20.76 7.62 -13.68
N LEU A 64 -20.62 7.91 -12.38
CA LEU A 64 -19.43 8.50 -11.77
C LEU A 64 -19.10 7.84 -10.44
N ILE A 65 -17.83 7.48 -10.25
CA ILE A 65 -17.30 7.02 -8.98
C ILE A 65 -16.21 7.99 -8.46
N ILE A 66 -16.16 8.18 -7.14
CA ILE A 66 -15.14 9.00 -6.49
C ILE A 66 -14.32 8.11 -5.58
N PHE A 67 -13.01 8.06 -5.83
CA PHE A 67 -12.02 7.41 -5.00
C PHE A 67 -11.28 8.46 -4.18
N ASP A 68 -11.53 8.49 -2.87
CA ASP A 68 -10.86 9.39 -1.95
C ASP A 68 -9.82 8.63 -1.13
N GLU A 69 -8.54 8.87 -1.44
CA GLU A 69 -7.38 8.22 -0.81
C GLU A 69 -7.50 6.68 -0.70
N PRO A 70 -7.90 5.96 -1.77
CA PRO A 70 -8.30 4.56 -1.65
C PRO A 70 -7.15 3.60 -1.34
N THR A 71 -5.91 4.03 -1.45
CA THR A 71 -4.71 3.20 -1.20
C THR A 71 -3.93 3.59 0.05
N THR A 72 -4.45 4.53 0.84
CA THR A 72 -3.84 4.93 2.11
C THR A 72 -3.70 3.73 3.04
N ALA A 73 -2.55 3.58 3.68
CA ALA A 73 -2.18 2.49 4.58
C ALA A 73 -2.02 1.10 3.92
N LEU A 74 -1.95 1.01 2.59
CA LEU A 74 -1.56 -0.20 1.89
C LEU A 74 -0.03 -0.21 1.63
N ASP A 75 0.55 -1.40 1.65
CA ASP A 75 1.92 -1.56 1.15
C ASP A 75 1.96 -1.41 -0.38
N VAL A 76 3.16 -1.10 -0.91
CA VAL A 76 3.34 -0.74 -2.34
C VAL A 76 2.84 -1.84 -3.28
N THR A 77 3.05 -3.11 -2.96
CA THR A 77 2.63 -4.22 -3.83
C THR A 77 1.11 -4.34 -3.86
N THR A 78 0.48 -4.33 -2.68
CA THR A 78 -0.98 -4.34 -2.55
C THR A 78 -1.61 -3.10 -3.20
N GLN A 79 -0.96 -1.93 -3.09
CA GLN A 79 -1.41 -0.70 -3.74
C GLN A 79 -1.51 -0.87 -5.27
N VAL A 80 -0.47 -1.42 -5.91
CA VAL A 80 -0.47 -1.65 -7.37
C VAL A 80 -1.60 -2.58 -7.79
N GLU A 81 -1.83 -3.67 -7.05
CA GLU A 81 -2.92 -4.61 -7.34
C GLU A 81 -4.31 -3.96 -7.21
N VAL A 82 -4.53 -3.18 -6.14
CA VAL A 82 -5.80 -2.48 -5.90
C VAL A 82 -6.06 -1.46 -7.00
N LEU A 83 -5.06 -0.65 -7.38
CA LEU A 83 -5.18 0.32 -8.46
C LEU A 83 -5.49 -0.33 -9.80
N SER A 84 -4.79 -1.40 -10.15
CA SER A 84 -5.06 -2.16 -11.39
C SER A 84 -6.50 -2.68 -11.42
N SER A 85 -6.99 -3.20 -10.31
CA SER A 85 -8.38 -3.69 -10.20
C SER A 85 -9.42 -2.57 -10.31
N MET A 86 -9.14 -1.40 -9.69
CA MET A 86 -10.02 -0.23 -9.77
C MET A 86 -10.08 0.32 -11.21
N ARG A 87 -8.95 0.36 -11.89
CA ARG A 87 -8.90 0.76 -13.29
C ARG A 87 -9.69 -0.19 -14.18
N ALA A 88 -9.49 -1.49 -14.03
CA ALA A 88 -10.19 -2.51 -14.81
C ALA A 88 -11.72 -2.39 -14.67
N ILE A 89 -12.24 -2.18 -13.46
CA ILE A 89 -13.68 -2.09 -13.24
C ILE A 89 -14.28 -0.81 -13.82
N VAL A 90 -13.55 0.32 -13.72
CA VAL A 90 -13.96 1.60 -14.31
C VAL A 90 -14.03 1.51 -15.84
N GLU A 91 -13.04 0.87 -16.46
CA GLU A 91 -13.00 0.63 -17.91
C GLU A 91 -14.10 -0.34 -18.35
N GLU A 92 -14.30 -1.46 -17.66
CA GLU A 92 -15.30 -2.49 -17.98
C GLU A 92 -16.71 -1.95 -17.96
N PHE A 93 -17.06 -1.11 -16.97
CA PHE A 93 -18.40 -0.52 -16.82
C PHE A 93 -18.55 0.84 -17.50
N ASN A 94 -17.50 1.34 -18.17
CA ASN A 94 -17.48 2.67 -18.80
C ASN A 94 -17.94 3.79 -17.85
N THR A 95 -17.51 3.70 -16.59
CA THR A 95 -17.83 4.64 -15.50
C THR A 95 -16.80 5.77 -15.50
N ALA A 96 -17.22 7.03 -15.37
CA ALA A 96 -16.30 8.12 -15.11
C ALA A 96 -15.73 8.02 -13.68
N ALA A 97 -14.47 8.43 -13.47
CA ALA A 97 -13.84 8.36 -12.15
C ALA A 97 -13.16 9.66 -11.77
N ILE A 98 -13.33 10.09 -10.51
CA ILE A 98 -12.48 11.10 -9.86
C ILE A 98 -11.60 10.38 -8.86
N TYR A 99 -10.28 10.58 -8.97
CA TYR A 99 -9.31 10.01 -8.07
C TYR A 99 -8.63 11.12 -7.26
N ILE A 100 -8.86 11.14 -5.95
CA ILE A 100 -8.31 12.13 -5.02
C ILE A 100 -7.15 11.47 -4.28
N THR A 101 -5.95 12.04 -4.39
CA THR A 101 -4.77 11.54 -3.69
C THR A 101 -3.66 12.58 -3.66
N HIS A 102 -2.76 12.44 -2.71
CA HIS A 102 -1.48 13.15 -2.65
C HIS A 102 -0.32 12.35 -3.28
N ASP A 103 -0.54 11.10 -3.68
CA ASP A 103 0.48 10.25 -4.30
C ASP A 103 0.51 10.42 -5.83
N LEU A 104 1.47 11.20 -6.30
CA LEU A 104 1.68 11.48 -7.71
C LEU A 104 2.07 10.24 -8.54
N ALA A 105 2.63 9.19 -7.90
CA ALA A 105 2.93 7.94 -8.60
C ALA A 105 1.67 7.19 -8.99
N VAL A 106 0.67 7.28 -8.14
CA VAL A 106 -0.66 6.72 -8.36
C VAL A 106 -1.39 7.48 -9.47
N VAL A 107 -1.40 8.82 -9.38
CA VAL A 107 -2.04 9.68 -10.39
C VAL A 107 -1.51 9.40 -11.78
N ALA A 108 -0.19 9.22 -11.92
CA ALA A 108 0.46 8.93 -13.19
C ALA A 108 -0.02 7.61 -13.86
N GLN A 109 -0.52 6.67 -13.08
CA GLN A 109 -0.99 5.37 -13.55
C GLN A 109 -2.50 5.33 -13.82
N MET A 110 -3.27 6.16 -13.13
CA MET A 110 -4.73 6.08 -13.10
C MET A 110 -5.44 7.16 -13.92
N ALA A 111 -4.90 8.39 -13.93
CA ALA A 111 -5.61 9.55 -14.43
C ALA A 111 -5.27 9.88 -15.90
N ASP A 112 -6.26 10.29 -16.66
CA ASP A 112 -6.08 10.87 -18.00
C ASP A 112 -5.74 12.36 -17.90
N PHE A 113 -6.35 13.07 -16.95
CA PHE A 113 -6.13 14.49 -16.64
C PHE A 113 -5.80 14.66 -15.16
N ILE A 114 -4.97 15.65 -14.86
CA ILE A 114 -4.61 16.02 -13.50
C ILE A 114 -5.05 17.45 -13.25
N LYS A 115 -5.74 17.63 -12.13
CA LYS A 115 -6.10 18.94 -11.59
C LYS A 115 -5.40 19.14 -10.23
N VAL A 116 -4.62 20.18 -10.10
CA VAL A 116 -3.88 20.53 -8.89
C VAL A 116 -4.64 21.61 -8.13
N LEU A 117 -4.92 21.36 -6.87
CA LEU A 117 -5.60 22.28 -5.96
C LEU A 117 -4.66 22.76 -4.85
N ARG A 118 -4.80 24.02 -4.42
CA ARG A 118 -4.10 24.57 -3.26
C ARG A 118 -4.99 25.56 -2.53
N TYR A 119 -5.20 25.36 -1.25
CA TYR A 119 -6.07 26.23 -0.40
C TYR A 119 -7.48 26.44 -0.93
N GLY A 120 -8.02 25.47 -1.69
CA GLY A 120 -9.34 25.57 -2.30
C GLY A 120 -9.36 26.16 -3.71
N ASP A 121 -8.26 26.74 -4.17
CA ASP A 121 -8.12 27.28 -5.51
C ASP A 121 -7.52 26.27 -6.49
N GLU A 122 -7.95 26.33 -7.74
CA GLU A 122 -7.34 25.62 -8.84
C GLU A 122 -6.01 26.26 -9.21
N VAL A 123 -4.93 25.46 -9.22
CA VAL A 123 -3.58 25.92 -9.54
C VAL A 123 -3.23 25.60 -10.99
N GLU A 124 -3.47 24.38 -11.41
CA GLU A 124 -3.11 23.90 -12.75
C GLU A 124 -3.99 22.71 -13.15
N GLU A 125 -4.36 22.65 -14.44
CA GLU A 125 -5.02 21.50 -15.05
C GLU A 125 -4.34 21.18 -16.39
N ALA A 126 -4.02 19.89 -16.61
CA ALA A 126 -3.47 19.43 -17.87
C ALA A 126 -3.67 17.91 -18.06
N PRO A 127 -3.56 17.39 -19.30
CA PRO A 127 -3.42 15.97 -19.55
C PRO A 127 -2.23 15.40 -18.76
N THR A 128 -2.40 14.20 -18.21
CA THR A 128 -1.39 13.57 -17.35
C THR A 128 0.00 13.53 -17.96
N LYS A 129 0.11 13.19 -19.25
CA LYS A 129 1.42 13.14 -19.94
C LYS A 129 2.10 14.51 -20.01
N GLU A 130 1.35 15.57 -20.19
CA GLU A 130 1.86 16.94 -20.23
C GLU A 130 2.27 17.39 -18.82
N MET A 131 1.39 17.22 -17.85
CA MET A 131 1.62 17.57 -16.45
C MET A 131 2.88 16.90 -15.87
N LEU A 132 3.10 15.63 -16.21
CA LEU A 132 4.28 14.88 -15.74
C LEU A 132 5.59 15.33 -16.40
N LYS A 133 5.54 15.79 -17.67
CA LYS A 133 6.74 16.20 -18.42
C LYS A 133 7.13 17.65 -18.17
N ASN A 134 6.16 18.52 -18.10
CA ASN A 134 6.40 19.96 -18.08
C ASN A 134 5.32 20.71 -17.30
N PRO A 135 5.24 20.53 -15.98
CA PRO A 135 4.35 21.33 -15.14
C PRO A 135 4.71 22.81 -15.26
N LYS A 136 3.72 23.68 -15.35
CA LYS A 136 3.91 25.12 -15.60
C LYS A 136 4.04 25.88 -14.30
N GLU A 137 3.15 25.61 -13.35
CA GLU A 137 3.05 26.33 -12.10
C GLU A 137 4.16 25.98 -11.09
N PRO A 138 4.74 26.97 -10.38
CA PRO A 138 5.79 26.71 -9.39
C PRO A 138 5.38 25.72 -8.30
N TYR A 139 4.13 25.79 -7.85
CA TYR A 139 3.61 24.87 -6.85
C TYR A 139 3.55 23.43 -7.38
N THR A 140 3.03 23.25 -8.57
CA THR A 140 3.00 21.93 -9.24
C THR A 140 4.42 21.37 -9.39
N LYS A 141 5.37 22.20 -9.85
CA LYS A 141 6.79 21.83 -9.94
C LYS A 141 7.36 21.35 -8.61
N SER A 142 7.01 22.04 -7.52
CA SER A 142 7.48 21.66 -6.18
C SER A 142 6.95 20.31 -5.73
N LEU A 143 5.72 19.94 -6.08
CA LEU A 143 5.15 18.60 -5.79
C LEU A 143 5.91 17.48 -6.53
N TRP A 144 6.38 17.75 -7.76
CA TRP A 144 7.16 16.81 -8.57
C TRP A 144 8.62 16.74 -8.14
N SER A 145 9.22 17.84 -7.65
CA SER A 145 10.64 17.90 -7.28
C SER A 145 11.00 17.03 -6.06
N VAL A 146 10.05 16.71 -5.22
CA VAL A 146 10.25 15.82 -4.05
C VAL A 146 10.76 14.41 -4.47
N ARG A 147 10.54 14.00 -5.72
CA ARG A 147 11.03 12.73 -6.27
C ARG A 147 12.52 12.73 -6.61
N SER A 148 13.15 13.89 -6.76
CA SER A 148 14.55 14.03 -7.20
C SER A 148 15.49 14.51 -6.10
N LEU A 149 15.19 14.23 -4.84
CA LEU A 149 16.15 14.47 -3.75
C LEU A 149 17.32 13.48 -3.91
N GLU A 150 18.34 13.88 -4.66
CA GLU A 150 19.63 13.22 -4.66
C GLU A 150 20.27 13.44 -3.29
N LYS A 151 20.34 12.38 -2.50
CA LYS A 151 21.12 12.39 -1.27
C LYS A 151 22.59 12.25 -1.65
N GLU A 152 23.44 13.15 -1.16
CA GLU A 152 24.90 13.00 -1.32
C GLU A 152 25.33 11.63 -0.81
N ILE A 153 26.19 10.96 -1.58
CA ILE A 153 26.77 9.67 -1.20
C ILE A 153 27.69 9.92 -0.02
N ILE A 154 27.27 9.48 1.15
CA ILE A 154 28.11 9.55 2.36
C ILE A 154 29.26 8.56 2.18
N SER A 155 30.48 9.03 2.37
CA SER A 155 31.66 8.13 2.38
C SER A 155 31.44 7.01 3.39
N PRO A 156 31.76 5.75 3.04
CA PRO A 156 31.54 4.61 3.92
C PRO A 156 32.28 4.81 5.25
N GLN A 157 31.54 4.97 6.32
CA GLN A 157 32.05 4.99 7.70
C GLN A 157 31.90 3.59 8.31
N ALA A 158 32.60 3.34 9.41
CA ALA A 158 32.40 2.12 10.17
C ALA A 158 30.94 1.95 10.58
N PRO A 159 30.38 0.75 10.50
CA PRO A 159 29.00 0.51 10.88
C PRO A 159 28.76 0.79 12.36
N ILE A 160 27.66 1.49 12.67
CA ILE A 160 27.16 1.65 14.03
C ILE A 160 26.30 0.47 14.44
N LEU A 161 25.62 -0.18 13.48
CA LEU A 161 24.88 -1.41 13.67
C LEU A 161 25.32 -2.42 12.62
N GLU A 162 25.65 -3.61 13.05
CA GLU A 162 25.95 -4.74 12.19
C GLU A 162 25.15 -5.97 12.61
N ILE A 163 24.49 -6.59 11.66
CA ILE A 163 23.68 -7.78 11.86
C ILE A 163 24.17 -8.84 10.88
N LYS A 164 24.49 -10.03 11.42
CA LYS A 164 25.00 -11.16 10.65
C LYS A 164 24.15 -12.40 10.88
N ASP A 165 23.70 -13.01 9.79
CA ASP A 165 22.96 -14.28 9.76
C ASP A 165 21.82 -14.36 10.78
N LEU A 166 21.07 -13.25 10.96
CA LEU A 166 20.01 -13.14 11.95
C LEU A 166 18.82 -14.02 11.62
N ASP A 167 18.48 -14.92 12.53
CA ASP A 167 17.27 -15.72 12.53
C ASP A 167 16.37 -15.30 13.69
N ALA A 168 15.04 -15.22 13.46
CA ALA A 168 14.07 -14.97 14.53
C ALA A 168 12.72 -15.66 14.24
N ALA A 169 11.98 -15.96 15.32
CA ALA A 169 10.69 -16.63 15.23
C ALA A 169 9.68 -16.12 16.27
N TYR A 170 8.41 -16.34 15.99
CA TYR A 170 7.32 -16.26 16.95
C TYR A 170 6.83 -17.69 17.25
N GLY A 171 7.11 -18.18 18.46
CA GLY A 171 6.85 -19.58 18.80
C GLY A 171 7.59 -20.54 17.87
N SER A 172 6.89 -21.41 17.17
CA SER A 172 7.47 -22.36 16.20
C SER A 172 7.64 -21.79 14.80
N THR A 173 7.12 -20.60 14.51
CA THR A 173 7.13 -20.03 13.16
C THR A 173 8.34 -19.11 12.97
N LYS A 174 9.32 -19.58 12.20
CA LYS A 174 10.49 -18.77 11.82
C LYS A 174 10.08 -17.70 10.81
N VAL A 175 10.44 -16.44 11.08
CA VAL A 175 10.07 -15.25 10.29
C VAL A 175 11.28 -14.59 9.63
N LEU A 176 12.43 -14.55 10.33
CA LEU A 176 13.68 -14.07 9.76
C LEU A 176 14.61 -15.22 9.44
N HIS A 177 15.23 -15.16 8.26
CA HIS A 177 16.07 -16.23 7.72
C HIS A 177 17.41 -15.64 7.28
N LYS A 178 18.42 -15.72 8.13
CA LYS A 178 19.82 -15.27 7.87
C LYS A 178 19.89 -13.84 7.31
N ILE A 179 19.20 -12.91 7.97
CA ILE A 179 19.19 -11.49 7.57
C ILE A 179 20.53 -10.86 7.91
N ASN A 180 21.07 -10.11 6.96
CA ASN A 180 22.30 -9.32 7.10
C ASN A 180 21.98 -7.85 6.84
N ILE A 181 22.31 -6.97 7.79
CA ILE A 181 22.11 -5.52 7.69
C ILE A 181 23.33 -4.83 8.26
N SER A 182 23.86 -3.86 7.54
CA SER A 182 24.92 -2.98 8.01
C SER A 182 24.46 -1.53 7.88
N VAL A 183 24.56 -0.78 8.97
CA VAL A 183 24.20 0.65 9.01
C VAL A 183 25.44 1.46 9.33
N PRO A 184 26.05 2.12 8.34
CA PRO A 184 27.21 3.00 8.59
C PRO A 184 26.83 4.17 9.51
N ARG A 185 27.75 4.62 10.33
CA ARG A 185 27.55 5.77 11.23
C ARG A 185 27.15 7.02 10.43
N GLY A 186 26.10 7.72 10.88
CA GLY A 186 25.58 8.92 10.22
C GLY A 186 24.78 8.66 8.94
N SER A 187 24.58 7.38 8.57
CA SER A 187 23.74 7.02 7.41
C SER A 187 22.32 6.62 7.79
N THR A 188 21.46 6.56 6.79
CA THR A 188 20.11 6.02 6.91
C THR A 188 19.97 4.84 5.97
N VAL A 189 19.65 3.67 6.51
CA VAL A 189 19.36 2.45 5.74
C VAL A 189 17.85 2.22 5.77
N ALA A 190 17.23 2.09 4.61
CA ALA A 190 15.80 1.76 4.50
C ALA A 190 15.61 0.25 4.36
N VAL A 191 14.71 -0.32 5.17
CA VAL A 191 14.27 -1.71 5.04
C VAL A 191 12.89 -1.72 4.40
N VAL A 192 12.80 -2.24 3.19
CA VAL A 192 11.57 -2.25 2.37
C VAL A 192 11.11 -3.68 2.09
N GLY A 193 9.83 -3.85 1.78
CA GLY A 193 9.22 -5.15 1.45
C GLY A 193 7.74 -5.19 1.75
N GLU A 194 7.07 -6.26 1.35
CA GLU A 194 5.64 -6.48 1.52
C GLU A 194 5.21 -6.58 3.00
N SER A 195 3.91 -6.44 3.25
CA SER A 195 3.35 -6.71 4.58
C SER A 195 3.63 -8.18 4.97
N GLY A 196 4.09 -8.39 6.20
CA GLY A 196 4.48 -9.73 6.66
C GLY A 196 5.91 -10.17 6.28
N SER A 197 6.70 -9.39 5.53
CA SER A 197 8.06 -9.77 5.13
C SER A 197 9.11 -9.76 6.27
N GLY A 198 8.70 -9.45 7.50
CA GLY A 198 9.60 -9.50 8.66
C GLY A 198 10.26 -8.17 9.06
N LYS A 199 9.98 -7.03 8.40
CA LYS A 199 10.57 -5.72 8.72
C LYS A 199 10.43 -5.33 10.19
N SER A 200 9.21 -5.40 10.72
CA SER A 200 8.94 -5.11 12.13
C SER A 200 9.54 -6.17 13.07
N THR A 201 9.71 -7.40 12.60
CA THR A 201 10.38 -8.45 13.35
C THR A 201 11.87 -8.15 13.50
N ALA A 202 12.54 -7.72 12.42
CA ALA A 202 13.92 -7.27 12.47
C ALA A 202 14.11 -6.10 13.46
N ALA A 203 13.24 -5.08 13.40
CA ALA A 203 13.28 -3.95 14.33
C ALA A 203 13.11 -4.41 15.80
N ARG A 204 12.20 -5.37 16.07
CA ARG A 204 11.98 -5.91 17.42
C ARG A 204 13.19 -6.69 17.95
N VAL A 205 13.90 -7.41 17.09
CA VAL A 205 15.15 -8.09 17.49
C VAL A 205 16.23 -7.07 17.80
N ILE A 206 16.45 -6.09 16.93
CA ILE A 206 17.46 -5.03 17.12
C ILE A 206 17.22 -4.27 18.45
N THR A 207 15.96 -4.03 18.80
CA THR A 207 15.58 -3.34 20.04
C THR A 207 15.46 -4.27 21.26
N GLY A 208 15.77 -5.57 21.11
CA GLY A 208 15.72 -6.55 22.20
C GLY A 208 14.30 -6.95 22.65
N LEU A 209 13.26 -6.50 21.93
CA LEU A 209 11.85 -6.85 22.21
C LEU A 209 11.48 -8.27 21.76
N LEU A 210 12.29 -8.87 20.88
CA LEU A 210 12.15 -10.24 20.43
C LEU A 210 13.54 -10.91 20.48
N PRO A 211 13.68 -12.08 21.12
CA PRO A 211 14.95 -12.78 21.13
C PRO A 211 15.33 -13.29 19.74
N GLN A 212 16.61 -13.18 19.39
CA GLN A 212 17.15 -13.87 18.21
C GLN A 212 17.25 -15.38 18.45
N LEU A 213 17.05 -16.16 17.39
CA LEU A 213 17.29 -17.60 17.42
C LEU A 213 18.74 -17.96 17.09
N ASN A 214 19.33 -17.21 16.16
CA ASN A 214 20.70 -17.37 15.68
C ASN A 214 21.18 -16.07 15.07
N GLY A 215 22.51 -15.96 14.85
CA GLY A 215 23.13 -14.78 14.27
C GLY A 215 23.73 -13.87 15.33
N GLU A 216 24.27 -12.74 14.87
CA GLU A 216 24.94 -11.76 15.71
C GLU A 216 24.36 -10.36 15.44
N VAL A 217 24.14 -9.59 16.49
CA VAL A 217 23.78 -8.19 16.43
C VAL A 217 24.81 -7.39 17.22
N GLU A 218 25.53 -6.52 16.54
CA GLU A 218 26.54 -5.65 17.13
C GLU A 218 26.10 -4.19 17.02
N PHE A 219 26.17 -3.46 18.12
CA PHE A 219 25.93 -2.02 18.17
C PHE A 219 27.17 -1.31 18.70
N ASP A 220 27.72 -0.41 17.91
CA ASP A 220 28.97 0.34 18.20
C ASP A 220 30.16 -0.59 18.58
N GLY A 221 30.27 -1.73 17.87
CA GLY A 221 31.30 -2.75 18.12
C GLY A 221 31.04 -3.62 19.34
N VAL A 222 29.90 -3.48 20.00
CA VAL A 222 29.52 -4.30 21.16
C VAL A 222 28.40 -5.24 20.78
N GLY A 223 28.63 -6.54 20.94
CA GLY A 223 27.60 -7.56 20.71
C GLY A 223 26.42 -7.41 21.66
N LEU A 224 25.23 -7.36 21.12
CA LEU A 224 24.01 -7.30 21.93
C LEU A 224 23.61 -8.71 22.38
N PRO A 225 23.14 -8.88 23.64
CA PRO A 225 22.66 -10.17 24.12
C PRO A 225 21.41 -10.59 23.35
N PRO A 226 21.13 -11.92 23.22
CA PRO A 226 19.98 -12.43 22.50
C PRO A 226 18.62 -11.92 23.01
N LYS A 227 18.59 -11.43 24.24
CA LYS A 227 17.45 -10.79 24.88
C LYS A 227 17.95 -9.73 25.83
N LEU A 228 17.44 -8.51 25.73
CA LEU A 228 17.66 -7.48 26.75
C LEU A 228 16.80 -7.82 27.97
N GLU A 229 17.41 -7.84 29.16
CA GLU A 229 16.72 -8.02 30.45
C GLU A 229 15.93 -6.76 30.85
#